data_6cedcb88fe1bbb5c530d9605891b9b37
#
_entry.id   6cedcb88fe1bbb5c530d9605891b9b37
#
_cell.length_a   1.000
_cell.length_b   1.000
_cell.length_c   1.000
_cell.angle_alpha   90.00
_cell.angle_beta   90.00
_cell.angle_gamma   90.00
#
_symmetry.space_group_name_H-M   'P 1'
#
loop_
_entity.id
_entity.type
_entity.pdbx_description
1 polymer ?
#
loop_
_entity_poly.entity_id
_entity_poly.type
_entity_poly.pdbx_seq_one_letter_code
_entity_poly.pdbx_strand_id
1 'polypeptide(L)'
;MPHSFLDRLKTFGDAEAVVFEGRSHGYDELLRLVDDWRGFLDRHQVAAGEVVTLEGAYSPQACAGLLALIERGAVVVPLSAIPAAKRAEFLDVAQVEVVIEVDANGGEHRAERTGRSAAHELYEELRATGHPGLVLFSSGTTGRSKASVLDFEKVLGRYGEPTRPGRILSFLSLDHIGGVNTLLHTLSQGGTVITVAERTPDSVFGAVAEHRVEILPTTPTFLNMVLISGAHERHATDSLGLVTYGTEPMPLQTLRRLAQALPGVRLKQTYGLSELGILPTRSRGDDTLWVKLGNSGFDHKIIDNVLWIRSEMAMLGYLNAPAPFDDEGYFNTQDVVEVDGEWVRILGRNSEIINVGGEKVYPSEVESVLLQLDNIAEATVSGRPSPVTGMVVKATVQLVEAEDRRDVMRRVREFCAQRLEAYKVPALVEIAAAPMHSDRYKKIRSAA
;
A
#
# COMPACT_ATOMS: atom_id res chain seq x y z
N MET A 1 -16.26 -12.42 16.55
CA MET A 1 -15.30 -12.70 15.46
C MET A 1 -13.84 -12.52 15.86
N PRO A 2 -13.36 -11.47 16.61
CA PRO A 2 -11.95 -11.40 17.02
C PRO A 2 -11.47 -12.60 17.80
N HIS A 3 -12.28 -13.12 18.72
CA HIS A 3 -11.98 -14.34 19.46
C HIS A 3 -11.81 -15.57 18.56
N SER A 4 -12.64 -15.74 17.54
CA SER A 4 -12.51 -16.86 16.60
C SER A 4 -11.24 -16.78 15.75
N PHE A 5 -10.74 -15.57 15.48
CA PHE A 5 -9.46 -15.36 14.78
C PHE A 5 -8.30 -15.82 15.68
N LEU A 6 -8.23 -15.36 16.93
CA LEU A 6 -7.19 -15.79 17.89
C LEU A 6 -7.28 -17.28 18.20
N ASP A 7 -8.48 -17.86 18.31
CA ASP A 7 -8.64 -19.30 18.52
C ASP A 7 -8.09 -20.12 17.34
N ARG A 8 -8.22 -19.60 16.11
CA ARG A 8 -7.56 -20.23 14.98
C ARG A 8 -6.04 -20.17 15.10
N LEU A 9 -5.45 -19.05 15.53
CA LEU A 9 -4.00 -18.94 15.69
C LEU A 9 -3.46 -19.98 16.69
N LYS A 10 -4.21 -20.32 17.74
CA LYS A 10 -3.85 -21.36 18.72
C LYS A 10 -3.67 -22.73 18.07
N THR A 11 -4.35 -23.00 16.96
CA THR A 11 -4.27 -24.31 16.28
C THR A 11 -2.93 -24.54 15.57
N PHE A 12 -2.12 -23.49 15.38
CA PHE A 12 -0.83 -23.59 14.70
C PHE A 12 0.36 -23.89 15.62
N GLY A 13 0.17 -23.82 16.96
CA GLY A 13 1.14 -24.24 17.98
C GLY A 13 2.49 -23.53 17.86
N ASP A 14 3.56 -24.30 17.74
CA ASP A 14 4.94 -23.82 17.64
C ASP A 14 5.38 -23.45 16.22
N ALA A 15 4.49 -23.54 15.21
CA ALA A 15 4.81 -23.13 13.86
C ALA A 15 5.29 -21.66 13.84
N GLU A 16 6.19 -21.35 12.92
CA GLU A 16 6.77 -20.01 12.79
C GLU A 16 5.71 -19.00 12.32
N ALA A 17 5.47 -17.94 13.10
CA ALA A 17 4.50 -16.91 12.82
C ALA A 17 5.14 -15.63 12.25
N VAL A 18 6.22 -15.16 12.87
CA VAL A 18 6.89 -13.90 12.49
C VAL A 18 8.40 -14.09 12.54
N VAL A 19 9.11 -13.63 11.49
CA VAL A 19 10.57 -13.45 11.53
C VAL A 19 10.85 -11.96 11.61
N PHE A 20 11.57 -11.56 12.66
CA PHE A 20 11.93 -10.17 12.93
C PHE A 20 13.40 -10.08 13.30
N GLU A 21 14.18 -9.26 12.61
CA GLU A 21 15.63 -9.10 12.80
C GLU A 21 16.39 -10.44 12.82
N GLY A 22 16.02 -11.34 11.90
CA GLY A 22 16.62 -12.67 11.78
C GLY A 22 16.18 -13.70 12.86
N ARG A 23 15.37 -13.30 13.84
CA ARG A 23 14.82 -14.17 14.87
C ARG A 23 13.42 -14.67 14.49
N SER A 24 13.22 -15.99 14.62
CA SER A 24 11.91 -16.62 14.47
C SER A 24 11.10 -16.56 15.75
N HIS A 25 9.82 -16.22 15.63
CA HIS A 25 8.82 -16.21 16.69
C HIS A 25 7.65 -17.12 16.27
N GLY A 26 7.36 -18.14 17.09
CA GLY A 26 6.24 -19.06 16.83
C GLY A 26 4.89 -18.47 17.18
N TYR A 27 3.80 -19.14 16.75
CA TYR A 27 2.44 -18.75 17.11
C TYR A 27 2.19 -18.74 18.61
N ASP A 28 2.70 -19.75 19.34
CA ASP A 28 2.60 -19.80 20.81
C ASP A 28 3.32 -18.62 21.48
N GLU A 29 4.44 -18.16 20.93
CA GLU A 29 5.13 -16.97 21.42
C GLU A 29 4.33 -15.70 21.10
N LEU A 30 3.81 -15.58 19.89
CA LEU A 30 2.96 -14.43 19.49
C LEU A 30 1.71 -14.34 20.38
N LEU A 31 1.07 -15.46 20.69
CA LEU A 31 -0.10 -15.48 21.57
C LEU A 31 0.23 -15.12 23.02
N ARG A 32 1.41 -15.52 23.53
CA ARG A 32 1.89 -15.05 24.84
C ARG A 32 2.10 -13.53 24.85
N LEU A 33 2.64 -12.96 23.77
CA LEU A 33 2.73 -11.51 23.62
C LEU A 33 1.35 -10.85 23.63
N VAL A 34 0.35 -11.47 22.99
CA VAL A 34 -1.05 -10.97 23.06
C VAL A 34 -1.56 -10.97 24.51
N ASP A 35 -1.26 -11.99 25.28
CA ASP A 35 -1.62 -12.05 26.71
C ASP A 35 -0.92 -10.95 27.53
N ASP A 36 0.36 -10.71 27.29
CA ASP A 36 1.12 -9.61 27.92
C ASP A 36 0.51 -8.25 27.57
N TRP A 37 0.10 -8.07 26.32
CA TRP A 37 -0.60 -6.87 25.86
C TRP A 37 -1.97 -6.69 26.52
N ARG A 38 -2.75 -7.76 26.77
CA ARG A 38 -4.00 -7.68 27.55
C ARG A 38 -3.73 -7.07 28.94
N GLY A 39 -2.70 -7.58 29.63
CA GLY A 39 -2.27 -7.05 30.90
C GLY A 39 -1.80 -5.58 30.84
N PHE A 40 -1.12 -5.19 29.75
CA PHE A 40 -0.72 -3.80 29.50
C PHE A 40 -1.95 -2.89 29.31
N LEU A 41 -2.89 -3.28 28.47
CA LEU A 41 -4.12 -2.51 28.22
C LEU A 41 -4.98 -2.37 29.49
N ASP A 42 -5.04 -3.39 30.34
CA ASP A 42 -5.74 -3.34 31.63
C ASP A 42 -5.09 -2.36 32.58
N ARG A 43 -3.76 -2.38 32.75
CA ARG A 43 -3.01 -1.43 33.59
C ARG A 43 -3.21 0.02 33.17
N HIS A 44 -3.32 0.28 31.87
CA HIS A 44 -3.53 1.63 31.31
C HIS A 44 -5.01 1.95 31.09
N GLN A 45 -5.92 1.07 31.55
CA GLN A 45 -7.37 1.27 31.51
C GLN A 45 -7.89 1.58 30.09
N VAL A 46 -7.33 0.92 29.07
CA VAL A 46 -7.81 1.07 27.70
C VAL A 46 -9.15 0.32 27.55
N ALA A 47 -10.20 1.06 27.24
CA ALA A 47 -11.56 0.53 27.12
C ALA A 47 -11.94 0.16 25.67
N ALA A 48 -13.00 -0.64 25.53
CA ALA A 48 -13.62 -0.86 24.22
C ALA A 48 -14.17 0.45 23.66
N GLY A 49 -14.02 0.64 22.34
CA GLY A 49 -14.46 1.83 21.63
C GLY A 49 -13.57 3.06 21.81
N GLU A 50 -12.51 3.00 22.61
CA GLU A 50 -11.52 4.09 22.68
C GLU A 50 -10.66 4.13 21.41
N VAL A 51 -10.32 5.33 20.97
CA VAL A 51 -9.45 5.57 19.80
C VAL A 51 -7.98 5.58 20.26
N VAL A 52 -7.24 4.58 19.80
CA VAL A 52 -5.89 4.26 20.30
C VAL A 52 -4.90 4.24 19.15
N THR A 53 -3.80 5.02 19.24
CA THR A 53 -2.68 4.81 18.32
C THR A 53 -1.84 3.61 18.71
N LEU A 54 -1.33 2.91 17.72
CA LEU A 54 -0.29 1.89 17.85
C LEU A 54 0.93 2.35 17.04
N GLU A 55 1.90 2.96 17.71
CA GLU A 55 3.05 3.61 17.07
C GLU A 55 4.30 2.75 17.22
N GLY A 56 4.87 2.32 16.10
CA GLY A 56 6.10 1.54 16.13
C GLY A 56 6.43 0.86 14.80
N ALA A 57 7.58 0.18 14.81
CA ALA A 57 8.02 -0.66 13.70
C ALA A 57 7.16 -1.92 13.57
N TYR A 58 7.12 -2.49 12.38
CA TYR A 58 6.47 -3.77 12.15
C TYR A 58 7.27 -4.89 12.83
N SER A 59 6.87 -5.26 14.01
CA SER A 59 7.54 -6.21 14.91
C SER A 59 6.54 -7.20 15.51
N PRO A 60 6.98 -8.32 16.13
CA PRO A 60 6.10 -9.22 16.86
C PRO A 60 5.28 -8.50 17.93
N GLN A 61 5.88 -7.52 18.61
CA GLN A 61 5.22 -6.67 19.60
C GLN A 61 4.07 -5.84 19.00
N ALA A 62 4.32 -5.16 17.87
CA ALA A 62 3.28 -4.39 17.19
C ALA A 62 2.17 -5.29 16.62
N CYS A 63 2.51 -6.48 16.12
CA CYS A 63 1.53 -7.47 15.67
C CYS A 63 0.64 -7.95 16.82
N ALA A 64 1.24 -8.31 17.97
CA ALA A 64 0.52 -8.73 19.17
C ALA A 64 -0.34 -7.58 19.74
N GLY A 65 0.19 -6.36 19.80
CA GLY A 65 -0.53 -5.17 20.22
C GLY A 65 -1.75 -4.87 19.35
N LEU A 66 -1.62 -4.98 18.02
CA LEU A 66 -2.76 -4.85 17.11
C LEU A 66 -3.83 -5.90 17.39
N LEU A 67 -3.44 -7.18 17.55
CA LEU A 67 -4.38 -8.28 17.85
C LEU A 67 -5.09 -8.07 19.19
N ALA A 68 -4.36 -7.64 20.22
CA ALA A 68 -4.93 -7.37 21.55
C ALA A 68 -5.90 -6.16 21.53
N LEU A 69 -5.58 -5.09 20.79
CA LEU A 69 -6.47 -3.94 20.62
C LEU A 69 -7.74 -4.30 19.85
N ILE A 70 -7.63 -5.13 18.81
CA ILE A 70 -8.79 -5.66 18.08
C ILE A 70 -9.68 -6.48 19.03
N GLU A 71 -9.09 -7.36 19.82
CA GLU A 71 -9.83 -8.17 20.79
C GLU A 71 -10.48 -7.32 21.89
N ARG A 72 -9.79 -6.23 22.31
CA ARG A 72 -10.33 -5.26 23.26
C ARG A 72 -11.56 -4.51 22.72
N GLY A 73 -11.78 -4.51 21.41
CA GLY A 73 -12.82 -3.70 20.77
C GLY A 73 -12.44 -2.24 20.61
N ALA A 74 -11.15 -1.90 20.62
CA ALA A 74 -10.67 -0.54 20.43
C ALA A 74 -10.76 -0.10 18.96
N VAL A 75 -10.73 1.23 18.72
CA VAL A 75 -10.52 1.80 17.39
C VAL A 75 -9.03 2.07 17.21
N VAL A 76 -8.37 1.28 16.39
CA VAL A 76 -6.92 1.31 16.24
C VAL A 76 -6.49 2.27 15.13
N VAL A 77 -5.52 3.11 15.43
CA VAL A 77 -4.85 4.02 14.49
C VAL A 77 -3.38 3.61 14.41
N PRO A 78 -3.00 2.66 13.54
CA PRO A 78 -1.60 2.27 13.43
C PRO A 78 -0.80 3.38 12.76
N LEU A 79 0.35 3.71 13.33
CA LEU A 79 1.26 4.73 12.80
C LEU A 79 2.69 4.19 12.75
N SER A 80 3.35 4.34 11.62
CA SER A 80 4.79 4.17 11.49
C SER A 80 5.51 5.49 11.80
N ALA A 81 6.84 5.51 11.71
CA ALA A 81 7.61 6.73 11.89
C ALA A 81 7.20 7.82 10.89
N ILE A 82 6.65 8.92 11.38
CA ILE A 82 6.19 10.07 10.60
C ILE A 82 6.71 11.38 11.23
N PRO A 83 6.86 12.47 10.45
CA PRO A 83 7.26 13.76 10.99
C PRO A 83 6.32 14.25 12.11
N ALA A 84 6.87 14.90 13.14
CA ALA A 84 6.12 15.32 14.32
C ALA A 84 4.88 16.19 14.00
N ALA A 85 4.99 17.13 13.04
CA ALA A 85 3.88 17.97 12.62
C ALA A 85 2.73 17.13 12.00
N LYS A 86 3.07 16.12 11.22
CA LYS A 86 2.08 15.23 10.62
C LYS A 86 1.47 14.27 11.65
N ARG A 87 2.25 13.82 12.62
CA ARG A 87 1.75 13.04 13.76
C ARG A 87 0.71 13.83 14.55
N ALA A 88 1.00 15.11 14.86
CA ALA A 88 0.05 15.97 15.58
C ALA A 88 -1.26 16.15 14.80
N GLU A 89 -1.20 16.36 13.47
CA GLU A 89 -2.38 16.41 12.59
C GLU A 89 -3.18 15.09 12.67
N PHE A 90 -2.52 13.93 12.62
CA PHE A 90 -3.20 12.64 12.65
C PHE A 90 -3.87 12.35 13.99
N LEU A 91 -3.20 12.68 15.11
CA LEU A 91 -3.80 12.55 16.44
C LEU A 91 -5.04 13.44 16.61
N ASP A 92 -5.03 14.64 16.01
CA ASP A 92 -6.15 15.56 16.06
C ASP A 92 -7.32 15.11 15.18
N VAL A 93 -7.05 14.78 13.91
CA VAL A 93 -8.07 14.31 12.94
C VAL A 93 -8.74 13.03 13.42
N ALA A 94 -7.97 12.06 13.93
CA ALA A 94 -8.52 10.81 14.45
C ALA A 94 -9.09 10.94 15.86
N GLN A 95 -9.02 12.12 16.51
CA GLN A 95 -9.50 12.34 17.88
C GLN A 95 -8.91 11.32 18.87
N VAL A 96 -7.62 11.02 18.75
CA VAL A 96 -6.94 9.96 19.51
C VAL A 96 -7.05 10.22 21.01
N GLU A 97 -7.51 9.23 21.78
CA GLU A 97 -7.69 9.28 23.22
C GLU A 97 -6.48 8.72 23.98
N VAL A 98 -5.85 7.67 23.42
CA VAL A 98 -4.67 7.03 24.00
C VAL A 98 -3.60 6.86 22.94
N VAL A 99 -2.38 7.29 23.23
CA VAL A 99 -1.20 7.06 22.42
C VAL A 99 -0.42 5.91 23.01
N ILE A 100 -0.13 4.87 22.19
CA ILE A 100 0.72 3.75 22.60
C ILE A 100 1.98 3.73 21.73
N GLU A 101 3.14 3.88 22.34
CA GLU A 101 4.44 3.70 21.72
C GLU A 101 4.95 2.28 21.99
N VAL A 102 5.19 1.53 20.91
CA VAL A 102 5.61 0.13 20.96
C VAL A 102 7.13 0.03 20.95
N ASP A 103 7.70 -0.60 21.96
CA ASP A 103 9.08 -1.08 21.90
C ASP A 103 9.13 -2.37 21.06
N ALA A 104 9.79 -2.30 19.90
CA ALA A 104 9.83 -3.42 18.95
C ALA A 104 10.55 -4.67 19.50
N ASN A 105 11.50 -4.47 20.44
CA ASN A 105 12.34 -5.52 20.99
C ASN A 105 11.81 -6.10 22.32
N GLY A 106 10.59 -5.69 22.73
CA GLY A 106 9.94 -6.22 23.92
C GLY A 106 10.39 -5.58 25.25
N GLY A 107 10.95 -4.37 25.19
CA GLY A 107 11.17 -3.52 26.34
C GLY A 107 9.86 -2.93 26.87
N GLU A 108 9.94 -1.76 27.50
CA GLU A 108 8.78 -1.10 28.12
C GLU A 108 7.97 -0.31 27.07
N HIS A 109 6.76 -0.77 26.74
CA HIS A 109 5.79 0.00 25.99
C HIS A 109 5.28 1.17 26.81
N ARG A 110 4.96 2.28 26.14
CA ARG A 110 4.43 3.48 26.80
C ARG A 110 3.00 3.75 26.35
N ALA A 111 2.17 4.15 27.30
CA ALA A 111 0.82 4.64 27.00
C ALA A 111 0.60 5.99 27.65
N GLU A 112 0.05 6.94 26.87
CA GLU A 112 -0.25 8.29 27.32
C GLU A 112 -1.68 8.66 26.92
N ARG A 113 -2.45 9.22 27.86
CA ARG A 113 -3.78 9.75 27.58
C ARG A 113 -3.66 11.18 27.07
N THR A 114 -4.29 11.48 25.95
CA THR A 114 -4.24 12.79 25.30
C THR A 114 -5.15 13.83 25.96
N GLY A 115 -6.12 13.38 26.78
CA GLY A 115 -7.19 14.21 27.32
C GLY A 115 -8.28 14.56 26.31
N ARG A 116 -8.23 14.03 25.08
CA ARG A 116 -9.31 14.16 24.10
C ARG A 116 -10.42 13.15 24.36
N SER A 117 -11.59 13.41 23.77
CA SER A 117 -12.70 12.48 23.70
C SER A 117 -13.13 12.34 22.23
N ALA A 118 -13.18 11.13 21.74
CA ALA A 118 -13.60 10.84 20.38
C ALA A 118 -15.14 10.81 20.29
N ALA A 119 -15.72 11.80 19.59
CA ALA A 119 -17.16 12.01 19.49
C ALA A 119 -17.67 12.02 18.04
N HIS A 120 -16.89 11.55 17.08
CA HIS A 120 -17.29 11.47 15.67
C HIS A 120 -18.38 10.40 15.49
N GLU A 121 -19.40 10.68 14.66
CA GLU A 121 -20.55 9.77 14.41
C GLU A 121 -20.13 8.35 13.98
N LEU A 122 -19.07 8.22 13.21
CA LEU A 122 -18.54 6.90 12.77
C LEU A 122 -18.02 6.07 13.95
N TYR A 123 -17.51 6.73 15.00
CA TYR A 123 -17.10 6.04 16.22
C TYR A 123 -18.30 5.61 17.06
N GLU A 124 -19.37 6.42 17.07
CA GLU A 124 -20.62 6.04 17.74
C GLU A 124 -21.27 4.82 17.06
N GLU A 125 -21.19 4.72 15.73
CA GLU A 125 -21.65 3.56 14.98
C GLU A 125 -20.88 2.28 15.39
N LEU A 126 -19.53 2.34 15.47
CA LEU A 126 -18.71 1.22 15.94
C LEU A 126 -19.00 0.84 17.38
N ARG A 127 -19.16 1.83 18.28
CA ARG A 127 -19.52 1.60 19.68
C ARG A 127 -20.90 0.96 19.83
N ALA A 128 -21.87 1.37 19.02
CA ALA A 128 -23.21 0.83 19.06
C ALA A 128 -23.27 -0.67 18.63
N THR A 129 -22.37 -1.08 17.73
CA THR A 129 -22.25 -2.49 17.31
C THR A 129 -21.30 -3.29 18.21
N GLY A 130 -20.48 -2.62 19.01
CA GLY A 130 -19.40 -3.26 19.79
C GLY A 130 -18.25 -3.78 18.93
N HIS A 131 -18.13 -3.28 17.69
CA HIS A 131 -17.09 -3.70 16.75
C HIS A 131 -15.79 -2.90 16.95
N PRO A 132 -14.61 -3.54 16.85
CA PRO A 132 -13.35 -2.83 16.77
C PRO A 132 -13.26 -2.03 15.47
N GLY A 133 -12.56 -0.89 15.51
CA GLY A 133 -12.34 -0.04 14.36
C GLY A 133 -10.90 -0.01 13.89
N LEU A 134 -10.70 0.39 12.63
CA LEU A 134 -9.38 0.68 12.05
C LEU A 134 -9.43 2.03 11.37
N VAL A 135 -8.52 2.94 11.72
CA VAL A 135 -8.37 4.24 11.06
C VAL A 135 -7.08 4.23 10.26
N LEU A 136 -7.17 4.48 8.96
CA LEU A 136 -6.02 4.57 8.07
C LEU A 136 -5.96 5.93 7.39
N PHE A 137 -4.76 6.52 7.37
CA PHE A 137 -4.50 7.77 6.68
C PHE A 137 -3.98 7.54 5.26
N SER A 138 -4.69 8.09 4.29
CA SER A 138 -4.27 8.13 2.88
C SER A 138 -3.83 9.54 2.47
N SER A 139 -2.87 9.64 1.53
CA SER A 139 -2.49 10.92 0.95
C SER A 139 -3.63 11.43 0.07
N GLY A 140 -4.31 12.48 0.54
CA GLY A 140 -5.35 13.15 -0.27
C GLY A 140 -4.74 13.88 -1.47
N THR A 141 -5.46 13.90 -2.59
CA THR A 141 -5.10 14.69 -3.79
C THR A 141 -5.03 16.20 -3.54
N THR A 142 -5.63 16.66 -2.44
CA THR A 142 -5.67 18.07 -2.00
C THR A 142 -4.52 18.46 -1.07
N GLY A 143 -3.53 17.58 -0.85
CA GLY A 143 -2.39 17.82 0.05
C GLY A 143 -2.68 17.53 1.53
N ARG A 144 -3.94 17.40 1.95
CA ARG A 144 -4.31 16.96 3.31
C ARG A 144 -4.60 15.47 3.32
N SER A 145 -4.12 14.75 4.34
CA SER A 145 -4.40 13.33 4.51
C SER A 145 -5.87 13.11 4.86
N LYS A 146 -6.50 12.09 4.26
CA LYS A 146 -7.84 11.65 4.61
C LYS A 146 -7.76 10.47 5.56
N ALA A 147 -8.61 10.46 6.58
CA ALA A 147 -8.71 9.41 7.59
C ALA A 147 -9.95 8.55 7.32
N SER A 148 -9.77 7.35 6.78
CA SER A 148 -10.84 6.37 6.56
C SER A 148 -11.06 5.53 7.80
N VAL A 149 -12.33 5.32 8.18
CA VAL A 149 -12.73 4.46 9.31
C VAL A 149 -13.29 3.16 8.75
N LEU A 150 -12.70 2.04 9.13
CA LEU A 150 -13.15 0.70 8.75
C LEU A 150 -13.68 -0.06 9.97
N ASP A 151 -14.70 -0.85 9.77
CA ASP A 151 -15.17 -1.86 10.73
C ASP A 151 -14.25 -3.08 10.68
N PHE A 152 -13.53 -3.34 11.76
CA PHE A 152 -12.54 -4.43 11.80
C PHE A 152 -13.16 -5.83 11.74
N GLU A 153 -14.42 -5.99 12.17
CA GLU A 153 -15.16 -7.25 12.01
C GLU A 153 -15.34 -7.62 10.54
N LYS A 154 -15.67 -6.64 9.69
CA LYS A 154 -15.77 -6.83 8.24
C LYS A 154 -14.40 -7.18 7.63
N VAL A 155 -13.31 -6.55 8.12
CA VAL A 155 -11.95 -6.88 7.70
C VAL A 155 -11.58 -8.31 8.05
N LEU A 156 -11.85 -8.75 9.29
CA LEU A 156 -11.55 -10.11 9.76
C LEU A 156 -12.40 -11.19 9.07
N GLY A 157 -13.66 -10.89 8.75
CA GLY A 157 -14.59 -11.80 8.08
C GLY A 157 -14.05 -12.38 6.77
N ARG A 158 -13.14 -11.66 6.12
CA ARG A 158 -12.51 -12.07 4.86
C ARG A 158 -11.56 -13.26 4.99
N TYR A 159 -10.97 -13.49 6.17
CA TYR A 159 -9.93 -14.50 6.36
C TYR A 159 -10.49 -15.84 6.85
N GLY A 160 -11.81 -16.09 6.65
CA GLY A 160 -12.50 -17.31 7.08
C GLY A 160 -12.05 -18.57 6.32
N GLU A 161 -11.83 -18.44 5.00
CA GLU A 161 -11.52 -19.57 4.13
C GLU A 161 -10.05 -20.00 4.24
N PRO A 162 -9.77 -21.30 4.48
CA PRO A 162 -8.40 -21.78 4.54
C PRO A 162 -7.75 -21.78 3.15
N THR A 163 -6.49 -21.35 3.11
CA THR A 163 -5.62 -21.44 1.95
C THR A 163 -4.29 -22.10 2.35
N ARG A 164 -3.39 -22.33 1.42
CA ARG A 164 -2.06 -22.85 1.75
C ARG A 164 -1.28 -21.79 2.57
N PRO A 165 -0.67 -22.19 3.70
CA PRO A 165 0.26 -21.34 4.42
C PRO A 165 1.44 -20.98 3.51
N GLY A 166 1.96 -19.77 3.64
CA GLY A 166 3.09 -19.29 2.84
C GLY A 166 4.04 -18.43 3.68
N ARG A 167 5.25 -18.24 3.18
CA ARG A 167 6.28 -17.36 3.75
C ARG A 167 6.22 -16.01 3.01
N ILE A 168 5.68 -15.00 3.66
CA ILE A 168 5.34 -13.72 3.02
C ILE A 168 6.19 -12.61 3.63
N LEU A 169 6.91 -11.84 2.78
CA LEU A 169 7.62 -10.66 3.25
C LEU A 169 6.64 -9.49 3.40
N SER A 170 6.55 -8.91 4.60
CA SER A 170 5.75 -7.72 4.85
C SER A 170 6.52 -6.46 4.44
N PHE A 171 6.27 -6.02 3.22
CA PHE A 171 6.89 -4.81 2.67
C PHE A 171 6.17 -3.52 3.11
N LEU A 172 4.85 -3.56 3.23
CA LEU A 172 4.04 -2.43 3.67
C LEU A 172 3.84 -2.48 5.19
N SER A 173 3.92 -1.34 5.85
CA SER A 173 3.72 -1.20 7.30
C SER A 173 2.24 -1.29 7.71
N LEU A 174 1.97 -1.43 9.02
CA LEU A 174 0.63 -1.57 9.57
C LEU A 174 -0.25 -0.32 9.40
N ASP A 175 0.34 0.84 9.14
CA ASP A 175 -0.36 2.08 8.80
C ASP A 175 -0.89 2.13 7.35
N HIS A 176 -0.83 0.99 6.65
CA HIS A 176 -1.33 0.79 5.31
C HIS A 176 -2.20 -0.48 5.24
N ILE A 177 -3.33 -0.41 4.53
CA ILE A 177 -4.25 -1.56 4.40
C ILE A 177 -3.55 -2.81 3.86
N GLY A 178 -2.56 -2.67 2.98
CA GLY A 178 -1.76 -3.78 2.47
C GLY A 178 -0.92 -4.45 3.54
N GLY A 179 -0.37 -3.71 4.51
CA GLY A 179 0.38 -4.27 5.65
C GLY A 179 -0.52 -5.02 6.61
N VAL A 180 -1.66 -4.41 6.98
CA VAL A 180 -2.69 -5.07 7.81
C VAL A 180 -3.21 -6.34 7.14
N ASN A 181 -3.54 -6.25 5.83
CA ASN A 181 -4.01 -7.41 5.07
C ASN A 181 -2.94 -8.52 5.00
N THR A 182 -1.67 -8.17 4.78
CA THR A 182 -0.58 -9.16 4.74
C THR A 182 -0.47 -9.89 6.08
N LEU A 183 -0.49 -9.15 7.20
CA LEU A 183 -0.45 -9.75 8.54
C LEU A 183 -1.61 -10.71 8.76
N LEU A 184 -2.84 -10.21 8.67
CA LEU A 184 -4.03 -10.97 9.03
C LEU A 184 -4.24 -12.18 8.11
N HIS A 185 -4.04 -11.99 6.80
CA HIS A 185 -4.12 -13.09 5.84
C HIS A 185 -3.08 -14.16 6.14
N THR A 186 -1.81 -13.79 6.32
CA THR A 186 -0.74 -14.76 6.58
C THR A 186 -0.97 -15.53 7.86
N LEU A 187 -1.25 -14.81 8.96
CA LEU A 187 -1.50 -15.44 10.26
C LEU A 187 -2.74 -16.34 10.24
N SER A 188 -3.83 -15.94 9.58
CA SER A 188 -5.05 -16.75 9.50
C SER A 188 -4.86 -18.10 8.81
N GLN A 189 -3.80 -18.24 8.00
CA GLN A 189 -3.48 -19.44 7.24
C GLN A 189 -2.37 -20.30 7.87
N GLY A 190 -1.83 -19.91 9.03
CA GLY A 190 -0.68 -20.58 9.64
C GLY A 190 0.64 -20.33 8.91
N GLY A 191 0.72 -19.25 8.12
CA GLY A 191 1.91 -18.83 7.40
C GLY A 191 2.88 -18.02 8.25
N THR A 192 4.02 -17.63 7.65
CA THR A 192 5.07 -16.85 8.30
C THR A 192 5.18 -15.47 7.69
N VAL A 193 5.11 -14.42 8.50
CA VAL A 193 5.39 -13.04 8.11
C VAL A 193 6.88 -12.77 8.33
N ILE A 194 7.59 -12.41 7.25
CA ILE A 194 9.00 -11.99 7.32
C ILE A 194 9.06 -10.47 7.26
N THR A 195 9.74 -9.85 8.21
CA THR A 195 9.94 -8.40 8.26
C THR A 195 11.39 -8.05 7.98
N VAL A 196 11.64 -6.84 7.49
CA VAL A 196 12.96 -6.29 7.27
C VAL A 196 13.07 -4.92 7.96
N ALA A 197 14.19 -4.64 8.59
CA ALA A 197 14.44 -3.34 9.22
C ALA A 197 14.53 -2.23 8.17
N GLU A 198 15.25 -2.50 7.08
CA GLU A 198 15.41 -1.59 5.95
C GLU A 198 14.80 -2.18 4.69
N ARG A 199 14.07 -1.37 3.94
CA ARG A 199 13.41 -1.78 2.70
C ARG A 199 14.24 -1.45 1.45
N THR A 200 15.56 -1.61 1.53
CA THR A 200 16.43 -1.51 0.36
C THR A 200 16.28 -2.77 -0.51
N PRO A 201 16.55 -2.71 -1.83
CA PRO A 201 16.55 -3.89 -2.69
C PRO A 201 17.44 -5.03 -2.15
N ASP A 202 18.63 -4.73 -1.66
CA ASP A 202 19.53 -5.73 -1.11
C ASP A 202 19.01 -6.35 0.18
N SER A 203 18.50 -5.56 1.12
CA SER A 203 17.92 -6.09 2.37
C SER A 203 16.71 -6.98 2.12
N VAL A 204 15.84 -6.57 1.19
CA VAL A 204 14.63 -7.34 0.85
C VAL A 204 15.01 -8.66 0.15
N PHE A 205 15.89 -8.62 -0.85
CA PHE A 205 16.30 -9.82 -1.58
C PHE A 205 17.24 -10.72 -0.75
N GLY A 206 18.03 -10.14 0.16
CA GLY A 206 18.75 -10.89 1.19
C GLY A 206 17.80 -11.69 2.07
N ALA A 207 16.73 -11.05 2.57
CA ALA A 207 15.69 -11.73 3.35
C ALA A 207 14.93 -12.79 2.53
N VAL A 208 14.70 -12.55 1.22
CA VAL A 208 14.10 -13.55 0.31
C VAL A 208 14.96 -14.81 0.30
N ALA A 209 16.26 -14.68 0.14
CA ALA A 209 17.19 -15.81 0.11
C ALA A 209 17.30 -16.51 1.49
N GLU A 210 17.56 -15.73 2.55
CA GLU A 210 17.83 -16.24 3.90
C GLU A 210 16.61 -16.93 4.51
N HIS A 211 15.44 -16.28 4.41
CA HIS A 211 14.21 -16.77 5.05
C HIS A 211 13.28 -17.49 4.07
N ARG A 212 13.76 -17.80 2.85
CA ARG A 212 13.02 -18.56 1.83
C ARG A 212 11.61 -17.99 1.58
N VAL A 213 11.53 -16.69 1.36
CA VAL A 213 10.27 -15.99 1.06
C VAL A 213 9.64 -16.57 -0.22
N GLU A 214 8.36 -16.91 -0.15
CA GLU A 214 7.60 -17.45 -1.27
C GLU A 214 6.78 -16.36 -1.99
N ILE A 215 6.35 -15.33 -1.24
CA ILE A 215 5.48 -14.25 -1.74
C ILE A 215 6.04 -12.90 -1.33
N LEU A 216 6.22 -12.00 -2.31
CA LEU A 216 6.66 -10.62 -2.09
C LEU A 216 5.57 -9.63 -2.55
N PRO A 217 4.73 -9.12 -1.64
CA PRO A 217 3.87 -7.98 -1.91
C PRO A 217 4.69 -6.69 -1.90
N THR A 218 4.59 -5.84 -2.95
CA THR A 218 5.40 -4.62 -3.02
C THR A 218 4.79 -3.57 -3.96
N THR A 219 5.58 -2.57 -4.34
CA THR A 219 5.17 -1.48 -5.24
C THR A 219 5.93 -1.54 -6.58
N PRO A 220 5.34 -1.06 -7.68
CA PRO A 220 6.04 -0.90 -8.96
C PRO A 220 7.34 -0.12 -8.87
N THR A 221 7.37 0.96 -8.09
CA THR A 221 8.58 1.76 -7.85
C THR A 221 9.70 0.93 -7.23
N PHE A 222 9.40 0.15 -6.17
CA PHE A 222 10.41 -0.72 -5.56
C PHE A 222 10.92 -1.79 -6.53
N LEU A 223 10.05 -2.40 -7.32
CA LEU A 223 10.44 -3.38 -8.33
C LEU A 223 11.35 -2.79 -9.41
N ASN A 224 11.12 -1.53 -9.80
CA ASN A 224 12.04 -0.83 -10.70
C ASN A 224 13.43 -0.61 -10.05
N MET A 225 13.47 -0.27 -8.75
CA MET A 225 14.74 -0.16 -8.00
C MET A 225 15.48 -1.50 -7.91
N VAL A 226 14.77 -2.62 -7.78
CA VAL A 226 15.36 -3.97 -7.80
C VAL A 226 16.06 -4.23 -9.14
N LEU A 227 15.42 -3.87 -10.26
CA LEU A 227 16.01 -4.02 -11.60
C LEU A 227 17.25 -3.14 -11.78
N ILE A 228 17.22 -1.89 -11.26
CA ILE A 228 18.33 -0.95 -11.36
C ILE A 228 19.52 -1.42 -10.51
N SER A 229 19.24 -1.84 -9.27
CA SER A 229 20.28 -2.27 -8.33
C SER A 229 20.89 -3.62 -8.66
N GLY A 230 20.20 -4.48 -9.45
CA GLY A 230 20.59 -5.86 -9.69
C GLY A 230 20.54 -6.77 -8.45
N ALA A 231 19.78 -6.39 -7.40
CA ALA A 231 19.69 -7.19 -6.18
C ALA A 231 19.19 -8.62 -6.44
N HIS A 232 18.28 -8.80 -7.39
CA HIS A 232 17.75 -10.11 -7.80
C HIS A 232 18.79 -11.04 -8.45
N GLU A 233 19.92 -10.51 -8.92
CA GLU A 233 21.05 -11.29 -9.46
C GLU A 233 22.05 -11.69 -8.39
N ARG A 234 22.11 -10.91 -7.27
CA ARG A 234 23.07 -11.15 -6.17
C ARG A 234 22.54 -12.09 -5.11
N HIS A 235 21.24 -12.25 -5.01
CA HIS A 235 20.61 -13.07 -3.98
C HIS A 235 19.79 -14.22 -4.61
N ALA A 236 19.76 -15.37 -3.96
CA ALA A 236 18.98 -16.52 -4.41
C ALA A 236 17.47 -16.22 -4.36
N THR A 237 16.76 -16.51 -5.46
CA THR A 237 15.32 -16.25 -5.60
C THR A 237 14.51 -17.52 -5.86
N ASP A 238 15.09 -18.70 -5.73
CA ASP A 238 14.48 -20.00 -6.02
C ASP A 238 13.27 -20.35 -5.14
N SER A 239 13.13 -19.74 -3.98
CA SER A 239 11.93 -19.86 -3.14
C SER A 239 10.79 -18.94 -3.58
N LEU A 240 11.09 -17.84 -4.31
CA LEU A 240 10.12 -16.81 -4.67
C LEU A 240 9.21 -17.32 -5.81
N GLY A 241 7.97 -17.61 -5.51
CA GLY A 241 6.98 -18.09 -6.49
C GLY A 241 5.99 -17.02 -6.96
N LEU A 242 5.84 -15.93 -6.20
CA LEU A 242 4.85 -14.89 -6.49
C LEU A 242 5.34 -13.52 -6.04
N VAL A 243 5.34 -12.56 -6.95
CA VAL A 243 5.44 -11.13 -6.63
C VAL A 243 4.07 -10.50 -6.88
N THR A 244 3.50 -9.88 -5.85
CA THR A 244 2.29 -9.07 -6.03
C THR A 244 2.64 -7.59 -5.98
N TYR A 245 2.11 -6.81 -6.90
CA TYR A 245 2.38 -5.38 -6.98
C TYR A 245 1.09 -4.58 -7.12
N GLY A 246 1.09 -3.38 -6.54
CA GLY A 246 -0.07 -2.49 -6.54
C GLY A 246 0.26 -1.12 -5.97
N THR A 247 -0.77 -0.41 -5.51
CA THR A 247 -0.70 0.93 -4.89
C THR A 247 -0.44 2.10 -5.85
N GLU A 248 0.13 1.82 -7.03
CA GLU A 248 0.39 2.78 -8.11
C GLU A 248 0.37 2.07 -9.48
N PRO A 249 0.21 2.79 -10.61
CA PRO A 249 0.28 2.18 -11.93
C PRO A 249 1.66 1.57 -12.21
N MET A 250 1.67 0.33 -12.73
CA MET A 250 2.88 -0.36 -13.16
C MET A 250 3.26 0.10 -14.58
N PRO A 251 4.49 0.59 -14.82
CA PRO A 251 4.96 0.81 -16.18
C PRO A 251 5.12 -0.54 -16.91
N LEU A 252 4.56 -0.63 -18.12
CA LEU A 252 4.61 -1.89 -18.89
C LEU A 252 6.04 -2.37 -19.15
N GLN A 253 6.97 -1.44 -19.37
CA GLN A 253 8.38 -1.78 -19.58
C GLN A 253 9.02 -2.40 -18.33
N THR A 254 8.74 -1.84 -17.16
CA THR A 254 9.20 -2.40 -15.87
C THR A 254 8.67 -3.82 -15.69
N LEU A 255 7.37 -4.05 -15.96
CA LEU A 255 6.76 -5.36 -15.86
C LEU A 255 7.44 -6.40 -16.76
N ARG A 256 7.68 -6.04 -18.04
CA ARG A 256 8.35 -6.93 -19.01
C ARG A 256 9.79 -7.27 -18.61
N ARG A 257 10.53 -6.26 -18.12
CA ARG A 257 11.90 -6.49 -17.60
C ARG A 257 11.90 -7.40 -16.38
N LEU A 258 10.94 -7.25 -15.48
CA LEU A 258 10.79 -8.15 -14.33
C LEU A 258 10.47 -9.58 -14.73
N ALA A 259 9.56 -9.79 -15.69
CA ALA A 259 9.24 -11.11 -16.20
C ALA A 259 10.47 -11.82 -16.81
N GLN A 260 11.39 -11.06 -17.41
CA GLN A 260 12.66 -11.58 -17.93
C GLN A 260 13.69 -11.83 -16.82
N ALA A 261 13.75 -10.93 -15.83
CA ALA A 261 14.73 -10.96 -14.74
C ALA A 261 14.41 -12.02 -13.66
N LEU A 262 13.13 -12.37 -13.49
CA LEU A 262 12.65 -13.34 -12.50
C LEU A 262 11.89 -14.48 -13.21
N PRO A 263 12.55 -15.31 -14.02
CA PRO A 263 11.89 -16.38 -14.75
C PRO A 263 11.28 -17.40 -13.79
N GLY A 264 10.03 -17.80 -14.03
CA GLY A 264 9.30 -18.73 -13.16
C GLY A 264 8.59 -18.09 -11.97
N VAL A 265 8.83 -16.81 -11.68
CA VAL A 265 8.08 -16.05 -10.67
C VAL A 265 6.84 -15.46 -11.32
N ARG A 266 5.66 -15.75 -10.77
CA ARG A 266 4.42 -15.13 -11.23
C ARG A 266 4.35 -13.67 -10.79
N LEU A 267 3.96 -12.78 -11.69
CA LEU A 267 3.76 -11.36 -11.44
C LEU A 267 2.26 -11.08 -11.42
N LYS A 268 1.72 -10.68 -10.26
CA LYS A 268 0.29 -10.47 -10.09
C LYS A 268 0.01 -9.03 -9.69
N GLN A 269 -0.75 -8.32 -10.50
CA GLN A 269 -1.25 -7.02 -10.12
C GLN A 269 -2.36 -7.18 -9.07
N THR A 270 -2.22 -6.45 -7.95
CA THR A 270 -3.25 -6.29 -6.93
C THR A 270 -3.90 -4.92 -7.07
N TYR A 271 -5.16 -4.84 -6.73
CA TYR A 271 -5.88 -3.58 -6.66
C TYR A 271 -6.55 -3.44 -5.28
N GLY A 272 -6.44 -2.28 -4.69
CA GLY A 272 -7.05 -2.01 -3.39
C GLY A 272 -6.86 -0.57 -2.96
N LEU A 273 -7.74 -0.13 -2.11
CA LEU A 273 -7.76 1.19 -1.51
C LEU A 273 -7.94 1.03 0.00
N SER A 274 -7.44 2.00 0.78
CA SER A 274 -7.69 2.03 2.24
C SER A 274 -9.18 2.05 2.55
N GLU A 275 -9.96 2.59 1.63
CA GLU A 275 -11.41 2.77 1.70
C GLU A 275 -12.21 1.50 1.44
N LEU A 276 -11.64 0.52 0.72
CA LEU A 276 -12.36 -0.64 0.20
C LEU A 276 -11.72 -1.99 0.54
N GLY A 277 -10.50 -1.97 1.11
CA GLY A 277 -9.67 -3.16 1.27
C GLY A 277 -8.98 -3.58 -0.02
N ILE A 278 -8.42 -4.80 -0.02
CA ILE A 278 -7.71 -5.38 -1.17
C ILE A 278 -8.66 -6.29 -1.94
N LEU A 279 -8.92 -5.96 -3.20
CA LEU A 279 -9.79 -6.75 -4.08
C LEU A 279 -9.06 -8.00 -4.59
N PRO A 280 -9.76 -9.13 -4.72
CA PRO A 280 -9.27 -10.24 -5.51
C PRO A 280 -9.07 -9.82 -6.96
N THR A 281 -7.89 -10.11 -7.49
CA THR A 281 -7.54 -9.82 -8.88
C THR A 281 -6.99 -11.04 -9.57
N ARG A 282 -7.14 -11.09 -10.88
CA ARG A 282 -6.48 -12.07 -11.74
C ARG A 282 -5.80 -11.33 -12.88
N SER A 283 -4.47 -11.43 -12.99
CA SER A 283 -3.74 -10.90 -14.14
C SER A 283 -4.00 -11.75 -15.37
N ARG A 284 -4.09 -11.14 -16.55
CA ARG A 284 -4.27 -11.85 -17.84
C ARG A 284 -3.01 -12.59 -18.25
N GLY A 285 -1.84 -12.09 -17.83
CA GLY A 285 -0.51 -12.66 -18.04
C GLY A 285 0.52 -11.90 -17.21
N ASP A 286 1.75 -12.40 -17.15
CA ASP A 286 2.85 -11.79 -16.37
C ASP A 286 3.52 -10.62 -17.12
N ASP A 287 3.19 -10.37 -18.37
CA ASP A 287 3.74 -9.32 -19.23
C ASP A 287 2.70 -8.28 -19.71
N THR A 288 1.54 -8.27 -19.09
CA THR A 288 0.41 -7.40 -19.45
C THR A 288 -0.21 -6.73 -18.24
N LEU A 289 -0.77 -5.52 -18.41
CA LEU A 289 -1.42 -4.72 -17.37
C LEU A 289 -2.93 -4.98 -17.26
N TRP A 290 -3.45 -5.96 -17.98
CA TRP A 290 -4.86 -6.32 -17.95
C TRP A 290 -5.17 -7.21 -16.77
N VAL A 291 -6.15 -6.81 -15.98
CA VAL A 291 -6.62 -7.54 -14.80
C VAL A 291 -8.13 -7.75 -14.86
N LYS A 292 -8.59 -8.86 -14.37
CA LYS A 292 -9.99 -9.06 -14.02
C LYS A 292 -10.16 -8.72 -12.55
N LEU A 293 -11.12 -7.84 -12.26
CA LEU A 293 -11.49 -7.40 -10.92
C LEU A 293 -12.70 -8.19 -10.40
N GLY A 294 -12.75 -8.36 -9.10
CA GLY A 294 -13.92 -8.90 -8.41
C GLY A 294 -13.83 -10.37 -8.09
N ASN A 295 -14.63 -10.74 -7.13
CA ASN A 295 -15.00 -12.05 -6.64
C ASN A 295 -16.04 -11.83 -5.53
N SER A 296 -16.46 -12.85 -4.79
CA SER A 296 -17.44 -12.70 -3.71
C SER A 296 -17.03 -11.56 -2.74
N GLY A 297 -18.00 -10.72 -2.37
CA GLY A 297 -17.80 -9.54 -1.52
C GLY A 297 -17.37 -8.25 -2.24
N PHE A 298 -17.15 -8.31 -3.58
CA PHE A 298 -16.83 -7.13 -4.38
C PHE A 298 -17.62 -7.09 -5.68
N ASP A 299 -18.08 -5.91 -6.03
CA ASP A 299 -18.74 -5.62 -7.30
C ASP A 299 -18.19 -4.31 -7.88
N HIS A 300 -18.26 -4.14 -9.19
CA HIS A 300 -17.75 -2.93 -9.84
C HIS A 300 -18.61 -2.52 -11.04
N LYS A 301 -18.60 -1.21 -11.29
CA LYS A 301 -19.16 -0.61 -12.51
C LYS A 301 -18.21 0.46 -13.03
N ILE A 302 -18.36 0.80 -14.29
CA ILE A 302 -17.53 1.82 -14.93
C ILE A 302 -18.45 2.91 -15.47
N ILE A 303 -18.22 4.14 -15.03
CA ILE A 303 -18.97 5.32 -15.44
C ILE A 303 -17.96 6.35 -15.99
N ASP A 304 -18.12 6.76 -17.23
CA ASP A 304 -17.23 7.73 -17.92
C ASP A 304 -15.74 7.31 -17.83
N ASN A 305 -15.47 6.02 -18.02
CA ASN A 305 -14.16 5.39 -17.88
C ASN A 305 -13.57 5.43 -16.44
N VAL A 306 -14.32 5.85 -15.44
CA VAL A 306 -13.91 5.82 -14.04
C VAL A 306 -14.45 4.54 -13.38
N LEU A 307 -13.57 3.86 -12.65
CA LEU A 307 -13.90 2.66 -11.91
C LEU A 307 -14.65 3.00 -10.62
N TRP A 308 -15.80 2.37 -10.41
CA TRP A 308 -16.58 2.43 -9.18
C TRP A 308 -16.66 1.03 -8.58
N ILE A 309 -16.49 0.94 -7.27
CA ILE A 309 -16.41 -0.34 -6.57
C ILE A 309 -17.34 -0.34 -5.35
N ARG A 310 -18.11 -1.41 -5.20
CA ARG A 310 -18.82 -1.75 -3.98
C ARG A 310 -18.12 -2.91 -3.30
N SER A 311 -17.88 -2.79 -1.99
CA SER A 311 -17.15 -3.77 -1.18
C SER A 311 -17.87 -3.99 0.14
N GLU A 312 -17.96 -5.24 0.57
CA GLU A 312 -18.43 -5.58 1.93
C GLU A 312 -17.49 -5.07 3.01
N MET A 313 -16.22 -4.83 2.66
CA MET A 313 -15.19 -4.24 3.52
C MET A 313 -15.11 -2.71 3.38
N ALA A 314 -16.05 -2.08 2.66
CA ALA A 314 -16.00 -0.63 2.48
C ALA A 314 -15.95 0.09 3.83
N MET A 315 -15.16 1.16 3.88
CA MET A 315 -15.10 2.05 5.03
C MET A 315 -16.49 2.56 5.41
N LEU A 316 -16.70 2.89 6.66
CA LEU A 316 -17.89 3.59 7.13
C LEU A 316 -17.94 5.02 6.58
N GLY A 317 -16.78 5.67 6.49
CA GLY A 317 -16.63 7.03 5.97
C GLY A 317 -15.24 7.59 6.25
N TYR A 318 -15.07 8.87 5.94
CA TYR A 318 -13.91 9.65 6.33
C TYR A 318 -14.22 10.52 7.56
N LEU A 319 -13.26 10.67 8.46
CA LEU A 319 -13.39 11.59 9.60
C LEU A 319 -13.34 13.07 9.19
N ASN A 320 -12.69 13.39 8.08
CA ASN A 320 -12.36 14.75 7.68
C ASN A 320 -12.65 15.10 6.23
N ALA A 321 -13.47 14.31 5.57
CA ALA A 321 -13.88 14.55 4.19
C ALA A 321 -15.21 13.83 3.89
N PRO A 322 -16.00 14.30 2.90
CA PRO A 322 -17.15 13.53 2.42
C PRO A 322 -16.68 12.24 1.74
N ALA A 323 -17.40 11.15 1.95
CA ALA A 323 -17.16 9.89 1.28
C ALA A 323 -17.87 9.88 -0.08
N PRO A 324 -17.18 9.54 -1.19
CA PRO A 324 -17.74 9.58 -2.53
C PRO A 324 -18.47 8.27 -2.89
N PHE A 325 -19.42 7.85 -2.05
CA PHE A 325 -20.33 6.76 -2.35
C PHE A 325 -21.56 7.29 -3.10
N ASP A 326 -22.06 6.50 -4.04
CA ASP A 326 -23.39 6.73 -4.62
C ASP A 326 -24.50 6.05 -3.80
N ASP A 327 -25.77 6.25 -4.23
CA ASP A 327 -26.95 5.72 -3.54
C ASP A 327 -27.02 4.18 -3.56
N GLU A 328 -26.24 3.50 -4.43
CA GLU A 328 -26.13 2.04 -4.52
C GLU A 328 -24.96 1.48 -3.69
N GLY A 329 -24.18 2.36 -3.02
CA GLY A 329 -23.04 2.01 -2.21
C GLY A 329 -21.75 1.77 -3.00
N TYR A 330 -21.66 2.22 -4.24
CA TYR A 330 -20.42 2.18 -5.01
C TYR A 330 -19.55 3.39 -4.70
N PHE A 331 -18.30 3.13 -4.38
CA PHE A 331 -17.28 4.13 -4.13
C PHE A 331 -16.64 4.59 -5.44
N ASN A 332 -16.61 5.89 -5.68
CA ASN A 332 -15.88 6.47 -6.81
C ASN A 332 -14.38 6.43 -6.52
N THR A 333 -13.66 5.53 -7.16
CA THR A 333 -12.22 5.36 -6.94
C THR A 333 -11.38 6.49 -7.51
N GLN A 334 -11.91 7.29 -8.43
CA GLN A 334 -11.19 8.25 -9.26
C GLN A 334 -10.13 7.62 -10.17
N ASP A 335 -10.05 6.30 -10.27
CA ASP A 335 -9.12 5.61 -11.15
C ASP A 335 -9.77 5.45 -12.53
N VAL A 336 -9.09 6.00 -13.56
CA VAL A 336 -9.50 5.88 -14.95
C VAL A 336 -9.03 4.56 -15.51
N VAL A 337 -9.90 3.88 -16.23
CA VAL A 337 -9.67 2.55 -16.74
C VAL A 337 -9.99 2.43 -18.23
N GLU A 338 -9.35 1.48 -18.87
CA GLU A 338 -9.68 0.95 -20.17
C GLU A 338 -10.28 -0.45 -20.02
N VAL A 339 -11.19 -0.82 -20.90
CA VAL A 339 -11.95 -2.08 -20.82
C VAL A 339 -11.78 -2.91 -22.09
N ASP A 340 -11.49 -4.20 -21.92
CA ASP A 340 -11.50 -5.21 -22.98
C ASP A 340 -12.27 -6.45 -22.50
N GLY A 341 -13.58 -6.46 -22.77
CA GLY A 341 -14.50 -7.47 -22.26
C GLY A 341 -14.57 -7.45 -20.74
N GLU A 342 -14.14 -8.52 -20.07
CA GLU A 342 -14.08 -8.62 -18.60
C GLU A 342 -12.75 -8.13 -17.99
N TRP A 343 -11.81 -7.70 -18.83
CA TRP A 343 -10.51 -7.22 -18.43
C TRP A 343 -10.48 -5.71 -18.32
N VAL A 344 -9.79 -5.23 -17.31
CA VAL A 344 -9.64 -3.80 -17.01
C VAL A 344 -8.15 -3.47 -16.97
N ARG A 345 -7.76 -2.33 -17.54
CA ARG A 345 -6.42 -1.76 -17.41
C ARG A 345 -6.50 -0.42 -16.72
N ILE A 346 -5.81 -0.26 -15.60
CA ILE A 346 -5.79 0.97 -14.83
C ILE A 346 -4.80 1.93 -15.47
N LEU A 347 -5.28 3.11 -15.87
CA LEU A 347 -4.48 4.12 -16.57
C LEU A 347 -3.87 5.15 -15.59
N GLY A 348 -4.53 5.39 -14.46
CA GLY A 348 -4.12 6.33 -13.42
C GLY A 348 -5.30 7.09 -12.83
N ARG A 349 -5.01 8.04 -11.95
CA ARG A 349 -6.03 8.87 -11.29
C ARG A 349 -6.56 9.95 -12.21
N ASN A 350 -7.87 10.21 -12.18
CA ASN A 350 -8.50 11.28 -12.94
C ASN A 350 -7.89 12.66 -12.62
N SER A 351 -7.49 12.89 -11.37
CA SER A 351 -6.81 14.11 -10.93
C SER A 351 -5.38 14.29 -11.44
N GLU A 352 -4.75 13.23 -11.95
CA GLU A 352 -3.39 13.26 -12.48
C GLU A 352 -3.36 13.39 -14.01
N ILE A 353 -4.51 13.31 -14.67
CA ILE A 353 -4.61 13.46 -16.13
C ILE A 353 -4.19 14.87 -16.53
N ILE A 354 -3.28 14.95 -17.51
CA ILE A 354 -2.80 16.21 -18.06
C ILE A 354 -3.66 16.53 -19.29
N ASN A 355 -4.36 17.67 -19.26
CA ASN A 355 -5.17 18.13 -20.39
C ASN A 355 -4.36 19.09 -21.28
N VAL A 356 -3.88 18.60 -22.41
CA VAL A 356 -3.06 19.36 -23.37
C VAL A 356 -3.92 19.75 -24.57
N GLY A 357 -4.42 20.96 -24.59
CA GLY A 357 -5.22 21.45 -25.71
C GLY A 357 -6.53 20.68 -25.94
N GLY A 358 -7.12 20.11 -24.89
CA GLY A 358 -8.33 19.29 -24.97
C GLY A 358 -8.04 17.77 -25.00
N GLU A 359 -6.81 17.37 -25.28
CA GLU A 359 -6.40 15.96 -25.33
C GLU A 359 -5.94 15.47 -23.96
N LYS A 360 -6.33 14.25 -23.58
CA LYS A 360 -5.97 13.63 -22.29
C LYS A 360 -4.65 12.89 -22.40
N VAL A 361 -3.70 13.23 -21.51
CA VAL A 361 -2.42 12.54 -21.37
C VAL A 361 -2.36 11.85 -20.01
N TYR A 362 -2.16 10.54 -20.02
CA TYR A 362 -1.96 9.75 -18.80
C TYR A 362 -0.47 9.71 -18.45
N PRO A 363 -0.04 10.20 -17.28
CA PRO A 363 1.36 10.23 -16.90
C PRO A 363 2.08 8.88 -17.05
N SER A 364 1.42 7.79 -16.65
CA SER A 364 1.97 6.42 -16.72
C SER A 364 2.31 5.95 -18.14
N GLU A 365 1.58 6.42 -19.14
CA GLU A 365 1.85 6.11 -20.56
C GLU A 365 3.18 6.73 -21.01
N VAL A 366 3.38 8.00 -20.72
CA VAL A 366 4.61 8.71 -21.07
C VAL A 366 5.80 8.19 -20.24
N GLU A 367 5.60 7.94 -18.94
CA GLU A 367 6.60 7.34 -18.05
C GLU A 367 7.07 5.98 -18.58
N SER A 368 6.14 5.15 -19.09
CA SER A 368 6.46 3.83 -19.65
C SER A 368 7.32 3.92 -20.92
N VAL A 369 7.16 4.98 -21.71
CA VAL A 369 8.02 5.23 -22.88
C VAL A 369 9.39 5.75 -22.44
N LEU A 370 9.44 6.67 -21.47
CA LEU A 370 10.70 7.21 -20.95
C LEU A 370 11.61 6.14 -20.35
N LEU A 371 11.04 5.16 -19.64
CA LEU A 371 11.78 4.04 -19.04
C LEU A 371 12.36 3.03 -20.06
N GLN A 372 12.08 3.19 -21.35
CA GLN A 372 12.73 2.43 -22.44
C GLN A 372 14.03 3.05 -22.90
N LEU A 373 14.30 4.33 -22.51
CA LEU A 373 15.55 4.99 -22.85
C LEU A 373 16.68 4.50 -21.95
N ASP A 374 17.81 4.19 -22.57
CA ASP A 374 19.05 3.93 -21.85
C ASP A 374 19.40 5.12 -20.95
N ASN A 375 20.05 4.85 -19.81
CA ASN A 375 20.45 5.84 -18.82
C ASN A 375 19.29 6.57 -18.10
N ILE A 376 18.01 6.16 -18.28
CA ILE A 376 16.90 6.63 -17.46
C ILE A 376 16.55 5.55 -16.42
N ALA A 377 16.88 5.82 -15.17
CA ALA A 377 16.59 4.95 -14.04
C ALA A 377 15.14 5.06 -13.59
N GLU A 378 14.63 6.30 -13.46
CA GLU A 378 13.27 6.59 -13.00
C GLU A 378 12.71 7.78 -13.79
N ALA A 379 11.39 7.80 -13.97
CA ALA A 379 10.69 8.89 -14.64
C ALA A 379 9.37 9.18 -13.93
N THR A 380 9.06 10.47 -13.75
CA THR A 380 7.75 10.98 -13.35
C THR A 380 7.27 12.02 -14.34
N VAL A 381 5.97 12.02 -14.60
CA VAL A 381 5.34 12.93 -15.56
C VAL A 381 4.25 13.73 -14.87
N SER A 382 4.21 15.03 -15.10
CA SER A 382 3.21 15.95 -14.55
C SER A 382 2.85 17.03 -15.57
N GLY A 383 1.73 17.69 -15.34
CA GLY A 383 1.32 18.85 -16.12
C GLY A 383 2.06 20.13 -15.68
N ARG A 384 2.27 21.03 -16.62
CA ARG A 384 2.71 22.41 -16.34
C ARG A 384 1.80 23.39 -17.07
N PRO A 385 1.37 24.47 -16.41
CA PRO A 385 0.57 25.49 -17.06
C PRO A 385 1.23 26.06 -18.33
N SER A 386 0.45 26.22 -19.37
CA SER A 386 0.85 26.79 -20.65
C SER A 386 -0.24 27.77 -21.16
N PRO A 387 0.13 28.99 -21.56
CA PRO A 387 -0.85 29.97 -22.07
C PRO A 387 -1.46 29.57 -23.43
N VAL A 388 -0.86 28.61 -24.14
CA VAL A 388 -1.31 28.20 -25.48
C VAL A 388 -2.23 26.97 -25.40
N THR A 389 -1.86 25.97 -24.63
CA THR A 389 -2.56 24.67 -24.58
C THR A 389 -3.24 24.38 -23.23
N GLY A 390 -3.29 25.36 -22.33
CA GLY A 390 -3.72 25.18 -20.95
C GLY A 390 -2.65 24.45 -20.13
N MET A 391 -2.26 23.25 -20.55
CA MET A 391 -1.17 22.48 -19.94
C MET A 391 -0.21 21.95 -21.00
N VAL A 392 1.03 21.65 -20.58
CA VAL A 392 2.02 20.88 -21.34
C VAL A 392 2.58 19.77 -20.48
N VAL A 393 3.10 18.74 -21.12
CA VAL A 393 3.74 17.61 -20.45
C VAL A 393 5.13 18.01 -19.97
N LYS A 394 5.40 17.80 -18.68
CA LYS A 394 6.71 17.88 -18.04
C LYS A 394 7.16 16.49 -17.63
N ALA A 395 8.36 16.08 -18.03
CA ALA A 395 9.04 14.88 -17.55
C ALA A 395 10.14 15.28 -16.56
N THR A 396 10.21 14.59 -15.43
CA THR A 396 11.35 14.61 -14.51
C THR A 396 11.96 13.23 -14.55
N VAL A 397 13.26 13.14 -14.84
CA VAL A 397 13.96 11.85 -15.00
C VAL A 397 15.14 11.75 -14.04
N GLN A 398 15.35 10.58 -13.49
CA GLN A 398 16.56 10.22 -12.76
C GLN A 398 17.47 9.41 -13.69
N LEU A 399 18.75 9.80 -13.75
CA LEU A 399 19.73 9.13 -14.60
C LEU A 399 20.51 8.08 -13.81
N VAL A 400 20.92 7.00 -14.49
CA VAL A 400 21.88 6.02 -13.95
C VAL A 400 23.28 6.65 -13.87
N GLU A 401 23.69 7.31 -14.95
CA GLU A 401 24.99 8.02 -15.05
C GLU A 401 24.75 9.49 -15.40
N ALA A 402 25.62 10.36 -14.92
CA ALA A 402 25.51 11.79 -15.19
C ALA A 402 25.67 12.09 -16.69
N GLU A 403 24.76 12.89 -17.25
CA GLU A 403 24.72 13.29 -18.66
C GLU A 403 24.35 14.77 -18.76
N ASP A 404 24.81 15.44 -19.84
CA ASP A 404 24.46 16.85 -20.07
C ASP A 404 22.95 17.03 -20.26
N ARG A 405 22.39 18.02 -19.58
CA ARG A 405 20.95 18.29 -19.59
C ARG A 405 20.37 18.51 -21.01
N ARG A 406 21.13 19.17 -21.91
CA ARG A 406 20.66 19.44 -23.27
C ARG A 406 20.58 18.16 -24.09
N ASP A 407 21.54 17.27 -23.89
CA ASP A 407 21.57 15.97 -24.56
C ASP A 407 20.44 15.05 -24.08
N VAL A 408 20.19 14.99 -22.77
CA VAL A 408 19.02 14.31 -22.20
C VAL A 408 17.73 14.86 -22.79
N MET A 409 17.54 16.18 -22.79
CA MET A 409 16.33 16.81 -23.32
C MET A 409 16.11 16.48 -24.81
N ARG A 410 17.16 16.55 -25.62
CA ARG A 410 17.09 16.22 -27.06
C ARG A 410 16.70 14.77 -27.24
N ARG A 411 17.42 13.85 -26.61
CA ARG A 411 17.22 12.40 -26.71
C ARG A 411 15.81 11.99 -26.24
N VAL A 412 15.34 12.52 -25.11
CA VAL A 412 13.97 12.27 -24.61
C VAL A 412 12.92 12.72 -25.63
N ARG A 413 13.04 13.92 -26.19
CA ARG A 413 12.06 14.44 -27.15
C ARG A 413 12.06 13.66 -28.45
N GLU A 414 13.22 13.37 -29.01
CA GLU A 414 13.36 12.58 -30.24
C GLU A 414 12.78 11.16 -30.08
N PHE A 415 13.07 10.53 -28.95
CA PHE A 415 12.57 9.18 -28.67
C PHE A 415 11.06 9.15 -28.44
N CYS A 416 10.53 10.10 -27.67
CA CYS A 416 9.10 10.21 -27.41
C CYS A 416 8.32 10.56 -28.69
N ALA A 417 8.85 11.45 -29.54
CA ALA A 417 8.19 11.86 -30.79
C ALA A 417 8.01 10.70 -31.79
N GLN A 418 8.81 9.65 -31.69
CA GLN A 418 8.69 8.45 -32.53
C GLN A 418 7.65 7.44 -32.00
N ARG A 419 7.18 7.60 -30.77
CA ARG A 419 6.38 6.57 -30.04
C ARG A 419 5.08 7.10 -29.45
N LEU A 420 4.95 8.41 -29.34
CA LEU A 420 3.80 9.09 -28.76
C LEU A 420 3.26 10.13 -29.73
N GLU A 421 1.98 10.44 -29.59
CA GLU A 421 1.36 11.55 -30.27
C GLU A 421 2.00 12.88 -29.83
N ALA A 422 2.03 13.86 -30.72
CA ALA A 422 2.76 15.12 -30.53
C ALA A 422 2.41 15.84 -29.21
N TYR A 423 1.15 15.80 -28.80
CA TYR A 423 0.68 16.45 -27.57
C TYR A 423 1.14 15.73 -26.28
N LYS A 424 1.54 14.45 -26.37
CA LYS A 424 2.09 13.66 -25.26
C LYS A 424 3.60 13.83 -25.09
N VAL A 425 4.30 14.35 -26.10
CA VAL A 425 5.77 14.52 -26.06
C VAL A 425 6.14 15.57 -25.00
N PRO A 426 7.05 15.27 -24.06
CA PRO A 426 7.44 16.21 -23.01
C PRO A 426 7.99 17.53 -23.57
N ALA A 427 7.29 18.64 -23.31
CA ALA A 427 7.73 19.98 -23.64
C ALA A 427 8.86 20.45 -22.71
N LEU A 428 8.84 19.98 -21.47
CA LEU A 428 9.85 20.26 -20.45
C LEU A 428 10.46 18.94 -19.96
N VAL A 429 11.80 18.93 -19.81
CA VAL A 429 12.54 17.79 -19.24
C VAL A 429 13.46 18.32 -18.16
N GLU A 430 13.36 17.75 -16.97
CA GLU A 430 14.23 18.05 -15.82
C GLU A 430 14.95 16.79 -15.36
N ILE A 431 16.17 16.93 -14.87
CA ILE A 431 16.93 15.86 -14.23
C ILE A 431 16.71 15.99 -12.73
N ALA A 432 16.25 14.92 -12.09
CA ALA A 432 16.02 14.88 -10.66
C ALA A 432 17.36 14.91 -9.90
N ALA A 433 17.44 15.76 -8.87
CA ALA A 433 18.58 15.83 -7.97
C ALA A 433 18.45 14.92 -6.73
N ALA A 434 17.27 14.35 -6.50
CA ALA A 434 16.92 13.50 -5.36
C ALA A 434 15.98 12.36 -5.79
N PRO A 435 15.83 11.30 -4.98
CA PRO A 435 14.88 10.24 -5.26
C PRO A 435 13.45 10.77 -5.49
N MET A 436 12.74 10.21 -6.46
CA MET A 436 11.41 10.63 -6.86
C MET A 436 10.29 9.79 -6.22
N HIS A 437 10.58 9.13 -5.12
CA HIS A 437 9.62 8.31 -4.38
C HIS A 437 9.56 8.68 -2.90
N SER A 438 8.44 8.39 -2.26
CA SER A 438 8.25 8.53 -0.82
C SER A 438 8.88 7.37 -0.05
N ASP A 439 8.92 7.46 1.29
CA ASP A 439 9.35 6.38 2.20
C ASP A 439 8.49 5.11 2.07
N ARG A 440 7.30 5.23 1.46
CA ARG A 440 6.42 4.10 1.11
C ARG A 440 6.68 3.54 -0.29
N TYR A 441 7.76 3.96 -0.95
CA TYR A 441 8.12 3.57 -2.32
C TYR A 441 7.00 3.80 -3.33
N LYS A 442 6.35 4.96 -3.24
CA LYS A 442 5.39 5.45 -4.22
C LYS A 442 5.97 6.67 -4.92
N LYS A 443 5.75 6.79 -6.22
CA LYS A 443 6.17 7.95 -7.00
C LYS A 443 5.60 9.25 -6.43
N ILE A 444 6.46 10.26 -6.32
CA ILE A 444 6.07 11.62 -5.97
C ILE A 444 5.91 12.38 -7.28
N ARG A 445 4.65 12.59 -7.69
CA ARG A 445 4.33 13.51 -8.76
C ARG A 445 4.09 14.87 -8.12
N SER A 446 5.04 15.81 -8.29
CA SER A 446 4.83 17.18 -7.79
C SER A 446 3.53 17.72 -8.37
N ALA A 447 2.59 18.10 -7.51
CA ALA A 447 1.41 18.83 -7.91
C ALA A 447 1.83 20.10 -8.69
N ALA A 448 1.11 20.41 -9.74
CA ALA A 448 1.34 21.58 -10.57
C ALA A 448 1.11 22.88 -9.80
#